data_57840fb6a6c3ebebfd263d2acd4685f8
#
_entry.id   57840fb6a6c3ebebfd263d2acd4685f8
#
_cell.length_a   1.000
_cell.length_b   1.000
_cell.length_c   1.000
_cell.angle_alpha   90.00
_cell.angle_beta   90.00
_cell.angle_gamma   90.00
#
_symmetry.space_group_name_H-M   'P 1'
#
loop_
_entity.id
_entity.type
_entity.pdbx_description
1 polymer ?
#
loop_
_entity_poly.entity_id
_entity_poly.type
_entity_poly.pdbx_seq_one_letter_code
_entity_poly.pdbx_strand_id
1 'polypeptide(L)'
;MWKVAALAGTYALACVVGGATAQSPNPMPGGAAAPAAAPTTEPKPAAVVNGQPIAMAELETVLKQAGPSAVPVPDDQRRAAQRQTLAMLIDDMLMHQFLTQNTPPVTDADLDKKLAEMDAGLRKENKSLAEFYRNSGLTEAQVRTNIGYTMRWHAYARQHVTDAMVEKYYTDYKDFFDGVTVKASHIVLRVPPGAPAEEQQAARAKLTELRQQIIAGKLDFAEAAKKHSQCPSAPGGGDIGYFPRKWVVDEAFAKAAFALKPGEVSDVVQSDFGLHLIKVTDRKPGQASDLAKIKEDVREFCTEEVRQSLLAQMRKDAKIEVNLP
;
A
#
# COMPACT_ATOMS: atom_id res chain seq x y z
N MET A 1 24.21 11.06 6.88
CA MET A 1 24.02 9.60 6.95
C MET A 1 22.57 9.35 7.36
N TRP A 2 21.69 9.36 6.38
CA TRP A 2 20.33 8.87 6.57
C TRP A 2 20.41 7.34 6.49
N LYS A 3 20.38 6.69 7.64
CA LYS A 3 19.85 5.34 7.66
C LYS A 3 18.38 5.49 7.32
N VAL A 4 18.04 5.31 6.06
CA VAL A 4 16.70 4.95 5.67
C VAL A 4 16.42 3.70 6.50
N ALA A 5 15.66 3.88 7.59
CA ALA A 5 15.04 2.75 8.23
C ALA A 5 14.27 2.10 7.09
N ALA A 6 14.75 0.92 6.70
CA ALA A 6 14.06 0.10 5.74
C ALA A 6 12.63 0.03 6.21
N LEU A 7 11.75 0.71 5.52
CA LEU A 7 10.34 0.37 5.43
C LEU A 7 10.25 -0.92 4.61
N ALA A 8 11.08 -1.89 5.00
CA ALA A 8 10.70 -3.28 4.88
C ALA A 8 9.51 -3.39 5.83
N GLY A 9 8.35 -2.94 5.34
CA GLY A 9 7.11 -3.44 5.86
C GLY A 9 7.28 -4.95 5.82
N THR A 10 7.58 -5.53 6.95
CA THR A 10 7.37 -6.93 7.21
C THR A 10 5.86 -7.13 7.08
N TYR A 11 5.40 -7.17 5.84
CA TYR A 11 4.13 -7.76 5.51
C TYR A 11 4.27 -9.23 5.89
N ALA A 12 3.82 -9.55 7.08
CA ALA A 12 3.55 -10.92 7.44
C ALA A 12 2.39 -11.37 6.55
N LEU A 13 2.71 -11.82 5.35
CA LEU A 13 1.75 -12.42 4.43
C LEU A 13 1.30 -13.73 5.07
N ALA A 14 0.12 -13.72 5.64
CA ALA A 14 -0.56 -14.92 6.09
C ALA A 14 -1.39 -15.48 4.91
N CYS A 15 -0.73 -15.91 3.83
CA CYS A 15 -1.41 -16.70 2.82
C CYS A 15 -1.58 -18.12 3.34
N VAL A 16 -2.73 -18.41 3.93
CA VAL A 16 -3.19 -19.78 4.15
C VAL A 16 -3.85 -20.26 2.85
N VAL A 17 -3.07 -20.82 1.95
CA VAL A 17 -3.63 -21.57 0.84
C VAL A 17 -4.06 -22.93 1.40
N GLY A 18 -5.34 -23.09 1.70
CA GLY A 18 -5.95 -24.37 2.03
C GLY A 18 -5.92 -25.31 0.82
N GLY A 19 -4.84 -26.04 0.65
CA GLY A 19 -4.76 -27.16 -0.26
C GLY A 19 -5.48 -28.36 0.35
N ALA A 20 -6.75 -28.53 0.05
CA ALA A 20 -7.45 -29.78 0.29
C ALA A 20 -6.94 -30.84 -0.71
N THR A 21 -5.97 -31.65 -0.31
CA THR A 21 -5.64 -32.89 -1.03
C THR A 21 -6.75 -33.89 -0.76
N ALA A 22 -7.58 -34.11 -1.76
CA ALA A 22 -8.55 -35.22 -1.77
C ALA A 22 -7.77 -36.54 -1.79
N GLN A 23 -7.66 -37.18 -0.65
CA GLN A 23 -7.32 -38.59 -0.57
C GLN A 23 -8.56 -39.41 -0.84
N SER A 24 -8.55 -40.18 -1.92
CA SER A 24 -9.56 -41.16 -2.23
C SER A 24 -9.60 -42.26 -1.18
N PRO A 25 -10.71 -42.57 -0.53
CA PRO A 25 -10.79 -43.73 0.36
C PRO A 25 -11.04 -44.99 -0.46
N ASN A 26 -10.26 -46.03 -0.13
CA ASN A 26 -10.43 -47.40 -0.56
C ASN A 26 -11.78 -47.94 -0.08
N PRO A 27 -12.53 -48.76 -0.84
CA PRO A 27 -13.83 -49.26 -0.43
C PRO A 27 -13.69 -50.42 0.56
N MET A 28 -14.30 -50.29 1.72
CA MET A 28 -14.57 -51.39 2.64
C MET A 28 -16.07 -51.71 2.61
N PRO A 29 -16.48 -52.97 2.74
CA PRO A 29 -17.87 -53.42 2.49
C PRO A 29 -18.77 -53.30 3.72
N GLY A 30 -20.00 -52.86 3.47
CA GLY A 30 -21.24 -53.21 4.14
C GLY A 30 -21.46 -52.76 5.59
N GLY A 31 -22.38 -51.81 5.78
CA GLY A 31 -22.96 -51.54 7.09
C GLY A 31 -23.86 -50.29 7.10
N ALA A 32 -25.16 -50.54 7.25
CA ALA A 32 -26.23 -49.67 7.73
C ALA A 32 -26.24 -48.18 7.33
N ALA A 33 -27.32 -47.77 6.67
CA ALA A 33 -27.62 -46.37 6.34
C ALA A 33 -27.60 -45.46 7.57
N ALA A 34 -26.64 -44.56 7.60
CA ALA A 34 -26.63 -43.42 8.52
C ALA A 34 -27.63 -42.35 8.03
N PRO A 35 -28.29 -41.61 8.93
CA PRO A 35 -29.19 -40.54 8.54
C PRO A 35 -28.48 -39.49 7.71
N ALA A 36 -29.14 -38.99 6.67
CA ALA A 36 -28.65 -37.96 5.79
C ALA A 36 -28.19 -36.77 6.60
N ALA A 37 -26.88 -36.45 6.50
CA ALA A 37 -26.30 -35.21 7.07
C ALA A 37 -27.02 -34.03 6.45
N ALA A 38 -27.54 -33.14 7.30
CA ALA A 38 -28.07 -31.86 6.86
C ALA A 38 -27.01 -31.11 6.02
N PRO A 39 -27.41 -30.34 5.00
CA PRO A 39 -26.48 -29.60 4.19
C PRO A 39 -25.73 -28.61 5.09
N THR A 40 -24.46 -28.87 5.36
CA THR A 40 -23.54 -27.90 5.97
C THR A 40 -23.37 -26.79 4.95
N THR A 41 -24.09 -25.69 5.14
CA THR A 41 -23.79 -24.45 4.40
C THR A 41 -22.36 -24.04 4.75
N GLU A 42 -21.46 -24.22 3.82
CA GLU A 42 -20.09 -23.69 3.99
C GLU A 42 -20.18 -22.19 4.34
N PRO A 43 -19.41 -21.71 5.34
CA PRO A 43 -19.45 -20.32 5.72
C PRO A 43 -19.07 -19.46 4.52
N LYS A 44 -19.88 -18.42 4.26
CA LYS A 44 -19.67 -17.51 3.14
C LYS A 44 -18.26 -16.91 3.22
N PRO A 45 -17.45 -16.95 2.15
CA PRO A 45 -16.10 -16.37 2.18
C PRO A 45 -16.15 -14.86 2.39
N ALA A 46 -15.09 -14.27 2.95
CA ALA A 46 -14.96 -12.82 3.13
C ALA A 46 -14.93 -12.06 1.79
N ALA A 47 -14.29 -12.66 0.79
CA ALA A 47 -14.32 -12.21 -0.60
C ALA A 47 -14.09 -13.38 -1.56
N VAL A 48 -14.38 -13.13 -2.85
CA VAL A 48 -13.99 -14.02 -3.96
C VAL A 48 -13.23 -13.17 -4.98
N VAL A 49 -12.01 -13.58 -5.34
CA VAL A 49 -11.14 -12.88 -6.28
C VAL A 49 -10.83 -13.78 -7.47
N ASN A 50 -11.34 -13.43 -8.65
CA ASN A 50 -11.20 -14.22 -9.87
C ASN A 50 -11.64 -15.69 -9.67
N GLY A 51 -12.69 -15.90 -8.89
CA GLY A 51 -13.22 -17.24 -8.58
C GLY A 51 -12.53 -17.96 -7.42
N GLN A 52 -11.47 -17.41 -6.83
CA GLN A 52 -10.81 -17.97 -5.65
C GLN A 52 -11.31 -17.30 -4.36
N PRO A 53 -11.79 -18.08 -3.37
CA PRO A 53 -12.33 -17.53 -2.14
C PRO A 53 -11.22 -17.14 -1.16
N ILE A 54 -11.41 -16.01 -0.46
CA ILE A 54 -10.71 -15.65 0.77
C ILE A 54 -11.62 -16.04 1.93
N ALA A 55 -11.17 -16.97 2.77
CA ALA A 55 -12.00 -17.48 3.87
C ALA A 55 -12.17 -16.40 4.98
N MET A 56 -13.33 -16.38 5.63
CA MET A 56 -13.55 -15.51 6.79
C MET A 56 -12.55 -15.80 7.92
N ALA A 57 -12.22 -17.07 8.13
CA ALA A 57 -11.23 -17.49 9.13
C ALA A 57 -9.82 -16.94 8.86
N GLU A 58 -9.46 -16.75 7.58
CA GLU A 58 -8.19 -16.14 7.19
C GLU A 58 -8.15 -14.66 7.58
N LEU A 59 -9.20 -13.91 7.25
CA LEU A 59 -9.35 -12.51 7.66
C LEU A 59 -9.27 -12.36 9.20
N GLU A 60 -9.97 -13.21 9.94
CA GLU A 60 -9.94 -13.19 11.40
C GLU A 60 -8.54 -13.50 11.95
N THR A 61 -7.82 -14.43 11.34
CA THR A 61 -6.45 -14.79 11.75
C THR A 61 -5.53 -13.61 11.61
N VAL A 62 -5.56 -12.90 10.49
CA VAL A 62 -4.73 -11.70 10.27
C VAL A 62 -5.11 -10.59 11.26
N LEU A 63 -6.41 -10.37 11.50
CA LEU A 63 -6.85 -9.38 12.48
C LEU A 63 -6.38 -9.69 13.90
N LYS A 64 -6.35 -10.96 14.30
CA LYS A 64 -5.84 -11.40 15.61
C LYS A 64 -4.34 -11.20 15.76
N GLN A 65 -3.57 -11.31 14.67
CA GLN A 65 -2.12 -11.09 14.70
C GLN A 65 -1.75 -9.62 14.96
N ALA A 66 -2.65 -8.67 14.68
CA ALA A 66 -2.45 -7.26 15.04
C ALA A 66 -2.43 -7.00 16.56
N GLY A 67 -2.70 -8.02 17.36
CA GLY A 67 -2.67 -7.99 18.82
C GLY A 67 -3.98 -7.51 19.45
N PRO A 68 -4.19 -7.84 20.73
CA PRO A 68 -5.39 -7.39 21.46
C PRO A 68 -5.29 -5.89 21.70
N SER A 69 -6.37 -5.15 21.39
CA SER A 69 -6.50 -3.76 21.83
C SER A 69 -6.71 -3.72 23.35
N ALA A 70 -5.95 -2.90 24.05
CA ALA A 70 -6.11 -2.67 25.48
C ALA A 70 -7.44 -1.96 25.84
N VAL A 71 -8.14 -1.41 24.85
CA VAL A 71 -9.40 -0.69 25.00
C VAL A 71 -10.42 -1.26 24.02
N PRO A 72 -11.72 -1.35 24.38
CA PRO A 72 -12.76 -1.75 23.45
C PRO A 72 -12.75 -0.89 22.19
N VAL A 73 -12.57 -1.52 21.02
CA VAL A 73 -12.54 -0.82 19.73
C VAL A 73 -13.99 -0.55 19.29
N PRO A 74 -14.37 0.69 18.99
CA PRO A 74 -15.68 1.03 18.43
C PRO A 74 -16.02 0.22 17.18
N ASP A 75 -17.30 -0.05 16.94
CA ASP A 75 -17.73 -0.93 15.82
C ASP A 75 -17.38 -0.37 14.43
N ASP A 76 -17.38 0.94 14.27
CA ASP A 76 -16.97 1.62 13.05
C ASP A 76 -15.47 1.42 12.77
N GLN A 77 -14.64 1.53 13.79
CA GLN A 77 -13.19 1.29 13.68
C GLN A 77 -12.91 -0.20 13.43
N ARG A 78 -13.65 -1.11 14.06
CA ARG A 78 -13.53 -2.55 13.80
C ARG A 78 -13.88 -2.89 12.36
N ARG A 79 -15.00 -2.36 11.83
CA ARG A 79 -15.38 -2.52 10.42
C ARG A 79 -14.37 -1.91 9.46
N ALA A 80 -13.79 -0.76 9.81
CA ALA A 80 -12.73 -0.14 9.02
C ALA A 80 -11.48 -1.04 8.96
N ALA A 81 -11.05 -1.59 10.10
CA ALA A 81 -9.93 -2.53 10.16
C ALA A 81 -10.20 -3.81 9.35
N GLN A 82 -11.41 -4.38 9.43
CA GLN A 82 -11.81 -5.54 8.63
C GLN A 82 -11.72 -5.26 7.13
N ARG A 83 -12.26 -4.12 6.68
CA ARG A 83 -12.18 -3.71 5.26
C ARG A 83 -10.75 -3.50 4.80
N GLN A 84 -9.92 -2.86 5.62
CA GLN A 84 -8.53 -2.61 5.31
C GLN A 84 -7.74 -3.93 5.21
N THR A 85 -7.91 -4.83 6.17
CA THR A 85 -7.26 -6.14 6.16
C THR A 85 -7.73 -6.99 4.98
N LEU A 86 -9.04 -6.98 4.67
CA LEU A 86 -9.54 -7.69 3.50
C LEU A 86 -8.98 -7.11 2.19
N ALA A 87 -8.84 -5.79 2.09
CA ALA A 87 -8.21 -5.16 0.93
C ALA A 87 -6.76 -5.61 0.73
N MET A 88 -6.00 -5.79 1.82
CA MET A 88 -4.64 -6.35 1.77
C MET A 88 -4.65 -7.81 1.28
N LEU A 89 -5.55 -8.65 1.82
CA LEU A 89 -5.66 -10.05 1.40
C LEU A 89 -6.07 -10.19 -0.09
N ILE A 90 -6.91 -9.28 -0.58
CA ILE A 90 -7.26 -9.20 -2.01
C ILE A 90 -6.03 -8.86 -2.85
N ASP A 91 -5.23 -7.87 -2.43
CA ASP A 91 -3.98 -7.50 -3.11
C ASP A 91 -2.98 -8.65 -3.15
N ASP A 92 -2.82 -9.34 -2.04
CA ASP A 92 -1.93 -10.50 -1.93
C ASP A 92 -2.39 -11.63 -2.86
N MET A 93 -3.68 -11.90 -2.91
CA MET A 93 -4.23 -12.92 -3.81
C MET A 93 -4.04 -12.52 -5.29
N LEU A 94 -4.30 -11.27 -5.65
CA LEU A 94 -4.08 -10.78 -7.02
C LEU A 94 -2.61 -10.93 -7.43
N MET A 95 -1.69 -10.49 -6.56
CA MET A 95 -0.26 -10.62 -6.83
C MET A 95 0.19 -12.08 -6.92
N HIS A 96 -0.34 -12.95 -6.05
CA HIS A 96 -0.04 -14.38 -6.09
C HIS A 96 -0.52 -15.02 -7.41
N GLN A 97 -1.75 -14.73 -7.85
CA GLN A 97 -2.30 -15.19 -9.13
C GLN A 97 -1.43 -14.72 -10.30
N PHE A 98 -1.09 -13.42 -10.31
CA PHE A 98 -0.27 -12.81 -11.34
C PHE A 98 1.13 -13.45 -11.42
N LEU A 99 1.83 -13.55 -10.30
CA LEU A 99 3.18 -14.10 -10.25
C LEU A 99 3.21 -15.60 -10.62
N THR A 100 2.18 -16.34 -10.25
CA THR A 100 2.06 -17.75 -10.61
C THR A 100 1.96 -17.95 -12.13
N GLN A 101 1.32 -17.03 -12.83
CA GLN A 101 1.14 -17.08 -14.28
C GLN A 101 2.35 -16.50 -15.05
N ASN A 102 3.09 -15.56 -14.46
CA ASN A 102 4.09 -14.74 -15.15
C ASN A 102 5.54 -15.01 -14.71
N THR A 103 5.75 -16.00 -13.82
CA THR A 103 7.11 -16.37 -13.39
C THR A 103 7.30 -17.88 -13.43
N PRO A 104 8.55 -18.37 -13.57
CA PRO A 104 8.85 -19.79 -13.43
C PRO A 104 8.40 -20.35 -12.07
N PRO A 105 8.04 -21.64 -12.00
CA PRO A 105 7.73 -22.28 -10.71
C PRO A 105 8.95 -22.25 -9.79
N VAL A 106 8.70 -21.99 -8.51
CA VAL A 106 9.71 -22.16 -7.45
C VAL A 106 9.67 -23.60 -7.02
N THR A 107 10.82 -24.29 -7.02
CA THR A 107 10.91 -25.71 -6.65
C THR A 107 11.08 -25.88 -5.13
N ASP A 108 10.77 -27.08 -4.61
CA ASP A 108 11.03 -27.39 -3.20
C ASP A 108 12.51 -27.24 -2.83
N ALA A 109 13.42 -27.61 -3.74
CA ALA A 109 14.85 -27.43 -3.55
C ALA A 109 15.24 -25.95 -3.39
N ASP A 110 14.60 -25.04 -4.14
CA ASP A 110 14.83 -23.59 -4.01
C ASP A 110 14.34 -23.10 -2.63
N LEU A 111 13.18 -23.59 -2.20
CA LEU A 111 12.61 -23.25 -0.89
C LEU A 111 13.47 -23.77 0.26
N ASP A 112 13.96 -25.02 0.18
CA ASP A 112 14.85 -25.63 1.17
C ASP A 112 16.15 -24.85 1.29
N LYS A 113 16.73 -24.45 0.16
CA LYS A 113 17.92 -23.61 0.14
C LYS A 113 17.67 -22.27 0.85
N LYS A 114 16.55 -21.63 0.57
CA LYS A 114 16.19 -20.34 1.20
C LYS A 114 15.93 -20.47 2.69
N LEU A 115 15.28 -21.54 3.13
CA LEU A 115 15.10 -21.84 4.55
C LEU A 115 16.43 -22.08 5.25
N ALA A 116 17.35 -22.79 4.62
CA ALA A 116 18.69 -23.01 5.16
C ALA A 116 19.50 -21.70 5.27
N GLU A 117 19.39 -20.79 4.26
CA GLU A 117 20.00 -19.46 4.33
C GLU A 117 19.40 -18.63 5.50
N MET A 118 18.07 -18.68 5.68
CA MET A 118 17.37 -18.02 6.79
C MET A 118 17.82 -18.56 8.15
N ASP A 119 17.89 -19.90 8.31
CA ASP A 119 18.36 -20.53 9.55
C ASP A 119 19.81 -20.13 9.86
N ALA A 120 20.68 -20.14 8.85
CA ALA A 120 22.06 -19.70 9.01
C ALA A 120 22.18 -18.21 9.41
N GLY A 121 21.28 -17.36 8.92
CA GLY A 121 21.16 -15.97 9.34
C GLY A 121 20.73 -15.82 10.79
N LEU A 122 19.67 -16.54 11.19
CA LEU A 122 19.15 -16.52 12.55
C LEU A 122 20.19 -17.02 13.58
N ARG A 123 20.95 -18.07 13.23
CA ARG A 123 22.02 -18.59 14.11
C ARG A 123 23.11 -17.57 14.37
N LYS A 124 23.45 -16.69 13.42
CA LYS A 124 24.43 -15.60 13.67
C LYS A 124 23.92 -14.60 14.72
N GLU A 125 22.59 -14.49 14.87
CA GLU A 125 21.95 -13.67 15.89
C GLU A 125 21.61 -14.46 17.17
N ASN A 126 22.12 -15.68 17.34
CA ASN A 126 21.77 -16.61 18.41
C ASN A 126 20.27 -16.94 18.51
N LYS A 127 19.58 -16.98 17.37
CA LYS A 127 18.18 -17.38 17.24
C LYS A 127 18.07 -18.68 16.44
N SER A 128 16.89 -19.31 16.48
CA SER A 128 16.58 -20.50 15.70
C SER A 128 15.30 -20.35 14.89
N LEU A 129 15.12 -21.17 13.84
CA LEU A 129 13.86 -21.26 13.10
C LEU A 129 12.68 -21.63 14.02
N ALA A 130 12.90 -22.50 15.01
CA ALA A 130 11.84 -22.88 15.96
C ALA A 130 11.39 -21.69 16.84
N GLU A 131 12.31 -20.81 17.24
CA GLU A 131 11.96 -19.56 17.92
C GLU A 131 11.28 -18.58 16.98
N PHE A 132 11.74 -18.47 15.74
CA PHE A 132 11.08 -17.65 14.73
C PHE A 132 9.62 -18.06 14.51
N TYR A 133 9.33 -19.35 14.32
CA TYR A 133 7.97 -19.87 14.16
C TYR A 133 7.09 -19.57 15.39
N ARG A 134 7.61 -19.78 16.59
CA ARG A 134 6.87 -19.47 17.84
C ARG A 134 6.56 -17.98 17.97
N ASN A 135 7.53 -17.12 17.68
CA ASN A 135 7.39 -15.68 17.87
C ASN A 135 6.54 -15.04 16.78
N SER A 136 6.62 -15.53 15.55
CA SER A 136 5.81 -15.04 14.42
C SER A 136 4.40 -15.63 14.38
N GLY A 137 4.16 -16.77 15.05
CA GLY A 137 2.91 -17.52 14.94
C GLY A 137 2.71 -18.20 13.58
N LEU A 138 3.72 -18.19 12.71
CA LEU A 138 3.66 -18.79 11.38
C LEU A 138 4.07 -20.27 11.42
N THR A 139 3.40 -21.09 10.61
CA THR A 139 3.82 -22.44 10.33
C THR A 139 4.94 -22.47 9.29
N GLU A 140 5.72 -23.57 9.23
CA GLU A 140 6.71 -23.77 8.17
C GLU A 140 6.09 -23.66 6.77
N ALA A 141 4.91 -24.23 6.56
CA ALA A 141 4.19 -24.17 5.29
C ALA A 141 3.91 -22.71 4.87
N GLN A 142 3.46 -21.87 5.80
CA GLN A 142 3.25 -20.45 5.56
C GLN A 142 4.53 -19.71 5.23
N VAL A 143 5.61 -20.00 5.95
CA VAL A 143 6.93 -19.41 5.67
C VAL A 143 7.44 -19.83 4.29
N ARG A 144 7.30 -21.11 3.91
CA ARG A 144 7.64 -21.60 2.56
C ARG A 144 6.83 -20.87 1.47
N THR A 145 5.53 -20.68 1.68
CA THR A 145 4.68 -19.93 0.77
C THR A 145 5.17 -18.48 0.61
N ASN A 146 5.48 -17.81 1.71
CA ASN A 146 5.98 -16.42 1.71
C ASN A 146 7.34 -16.30 1.01
N ILE A 147 8.24 -17.25 1.25
CA ILE A 147 9.53 -17.33 0.54
C ILE A 147 9.30 -17.52 -0.95
N GLY A 148 8.44 -18.45 -1.35
CA GLY A 148 8.11 -18.69 -2.75
C GLY A 148 7.54 -17.46 -3.44
N TYR A 149 6.64 -16.74 -2.79
CA TYR A 149 6.11 -15.46 -3.27
C TYR A 149 7.23 -14.43 -3.48
N THR A 150 8.08 -14.24 -2.46
CA THR A 150 9.20 -13.29 -2.52
C THR A 150 10.18 -13.64 -3.65
N MET A 151 10.50 -14.91 -3.83
CA MET A 151 11.36 -15.37 -4.91
C MET A 151 10.77 -15.09 -6.29
N ARG A 152 9.47 -15.36 -6.48
CA ARG A 152 8.75 -15.04 -7.72
C ARG A 152 8.74 -13.54 -8.00
N TRP A 153 8.44 -12.72 -6.99
CA TRP A 153 8.48 -11.27 -7.13
C TRP A 153 9.86 -10.76 -7.52
N HIS A 154 10.92 -11.24 -6.86
CA HIS A 154 12.29 -10.87 -7.22
C HIS A 154 12.69 -11.33 -8.64
N ALA A 155 12.21 -12.50 -9.06
CA ALA A 155 12.45 -12.98 -10.44
C ALA A 155 11.75 -12.06 -11.45
N TYR A 156 10.50 -11.72 -11.21
CA TYR A 156 9.74 -10.78 -12.04
C TYR A 156 10.40 -9.40 -12.09
N ALA A 157 10.72 -8.84 -10.92
CA ALA A 157 11.32 -7.51 -10.81
C ALA A 157 12.67 -7.43 -11.55
N ARG A 158 13.54 -8.43 -11.41
CA ARG A 158 14.83 -8.47 -12.14
C ARG A 158 14.67 -8.47 -13.65
N GLN A 159 13.60 -9.04 -14.16
CA GLN A 159 13.33 -9.10 -15.59
C GLN A 159 12.70 -7.79 -16.11
N HIS A 160 11.91 -7.11 -15.31
CA HIS A 160 11.05 -6.01 -15.76
C HIS A 160 11.50 -4.63 -15.27
N VAL A 161 12.25 -4.53 -14.17
CA VAL A 161 12.80 -3.25 -13.67
C VAL A 161 14.19 -3.04 -14.26
N THR A 162 14.24 -2.36 -15.39
CA THR A 162 15.48 -2.11 -16.12
C THR A 162 16.30 -0.98 -15.52
N ASP A 163 17.59 -0.92 -15.84
CA ASP A 163 18.46 0.20 -15.42
C ASP A 163 17.96 1.55 -15.95
N ALA A 164 17.41 1.59 -17.16
CA ALA A 164 16.82 2.79 -17.73
C ALA A 164 15.60 3.28 -16.91
N MET A 165 14.78 2.37 -16.38
CA MET A 165 13.69 2.74 -15.47
C MET A 165 14.22 3.31 -14.16
N VAL A 166 15.26 2.71 -13.59
CA VAL A 166 15.90 3.17 -12.35
C VAL A 166 16.49 4.58 -12.54
N GLU A 167 17.19 4.83 -13.65
CA GLU A 167 17.75 6.15 -13.98
C GLU A 167 16.66 7.20 -14.19
N LYS A 168 15.59 6.81 -14.90
CA LYS A 168 14.43 7.69 -15.06
C LYS A 168 13.76 7.99 -13.71
N TYR A 169 13.56 6.98 -12.87
CA TYR A 169 12.98 7.14 -11.55
C TYR A 169 13.81 8.07 -10.66
N TYR A 170 15.12 7.91 -10.67
CA TYR A 170 16.03 8.82 -9.97
C TYR A 170 15.88 10.26 -10.46
N THR A 171 15.78 10.45 -11.78
CA THR A 171 15.64 11.77 -12.39
C THR A 171 14.29 12.41 -12.03
N ASP A 172 13.21 11.65 -12.12
CA ASP A 172 11.86 12.15 -11.82
C ASP A 172 11.68 12.51 -10.33
N TYR A 173 12.42 11.83 -9.44
CA TYR A 173 12.35 12.03 -7.99
C TYR A 173 13.67 12.54 -7.38
N LYS A 174 14.46 13.25 -8.19
CA LYS A 174 15.76 13.74 -7.75
C LYS A 174 15.69 14.58 -6.46
N ASP A 175 14.70 15.44 -6.34
CA ASP A 175 14.46 16.22 -5.12
C ASP A 175 14.30 15.36 -3.87
N PHE A 176 13.67 14.18 -4.01
CA PHE A 176 13.53 13.24 -2.91
C PHE A 176 14.86 12.60 -2.52
N PHE A 177 15.63 12.14 -3.49
CA PHE A 177 16.93 11.51 -3.24
C PHE A 177 17.97 12.51 -2.75
N ASP A 178 17.87 13.77 -3.18
CA ASP A 178 18.70 14.86 -2.70
C ASP A 178 18.28 15.34 -1.29
N GLY A 179 17.12 14.93 -0.78
CA GLY A 179 16.62 15.35 0.53
C GLY A 179 16.05 16.78 0.56
N VAL A 180 15.62 17.28 -0.60
CA VAL A 180 14.93 18.58 -0.69
C VAL A 180 13.61 18.51 0.04
N THR A 181 13.27 19.55 0.79
CA THR A 181 11.95 19.71 1.42
C THR A 181 11.34 21.05 1.05
N VAL A 182 10.02 21.09 0.93
CA VAL A 182 9.28 22.34 0.73
C VAL A 182 8.36 22.58 1.92
N LYS A 183 8.20 23.86 2.28
CA LYS A 183 7.18 24.31 3.22
C LYS A 183 6.03 24.89 2.43
N ALA A 184 4.81 24.42 2.72
CA ALA A 184 3.64 24.90 2.02
C ALA A 184 2.46 25.20 2.94
N SER A 185 1.59 26.09 2.45
CA SER A 185 0.22 26.26 2.94
C SER A 185 -0.76 25.80 1.87
N HIS A 186 -1.93 25.34 2.28
CA HIS A 186 -2.96 24.93 1.32
C HIS A 186 -4.38 25.35 1.72
N ILE A 187 -5.23 25.47 0.71
CA ILE A 187 -6.69 25.60 0.84
C ILE A 187 -7.28 24.35 0.22
N VAL A 188 -8.09 23.59 0.95
CA VAL A 188 -8.77 22.41 0.41
C VAL A 188 -10.27 22.55 0.52
N LEU A 189 -10.96 22.18 -0.55
CA LEU A 189 -12.39 21.87 -0.57
C LEU A 189 -12.53 20.36 -0.71
N ARG A 190 -13.15 19.72 0.29
CA ARG A 190 -13.31 18.26 0.33
C ARG A 190 -14.42 17.82 -0.59
N VAL A 191 -14.07 17.59 -1.84
CA VAL A 191 -14.96 17.05 -2.86
C VAL A 191 -14.38 15.70 -3.28
N PRO A 192 -14.99 14.58 -2.91
CA PRO A 192 -14.47 13.26 -3.26
C PRO A 192 -14.45 13.07 -4.77
N PRO A 193 -13.52 12.24 -5.32
CA PRO A 193 -13.42 12.00 -6.77
C PRO A 193 -14.71 11.50 -7.43
N GLY A 194 -15.58 10.83 -6.66
CA GLY A 194 -16.89 10.34 -7.12
C GLY A 194 -18.07 11.31 -6.92
N ALA A 195 -17.82 12.53 -6.45
CA ALA A 195 -18.89 13.52 -6.26
C ALA A 195 -19.55 13.93 -7.59
N PRO A 196 -20.80 14.42 -7.57
CA PRO A 196 -21.46 14.93 -8.76
C PRO A 196 -20.62 15.98 -9.49
N ALA A 197 -20.66 15.94 -10.83
CA ALA A 197 -19.86 16.85 -11.66
C ALA A 197 -20.12 18.33 -11.35
N GLU A 198 -21.35 18.69 -11.02
CA GLU A 198 -21.74 20.04 -10.63
C GLU A 198 -21.02 20.50 -9.36
N GLU A 199 -20.93 19.64 -8.33
CA GLU A 199 -20.22 19.91 -7.09
C GLU A 199 -18.71 20.08 -7.33
N GLN A 200 -18.12 19.22 -8.15
CA GLN A 200 -16.71 19.32 -8.54
C GLN A 200 -16.43 20.63 -9.30
N GLN A 201 -17.31 21.01 -10.23
CA GLN A 201 -17.17 22.25 -11.00
C GLN A 201 -17.33 23.48 -10.11
N ALA A 202 -18.32 23.50 -9.21
CA ALA A 202 -18.53 24.59 -8.28
C ALA A 202 -17.32 24.81 -7.34
N ALA A 203 -16.78 23.72 -6.80
CA ALA A 203 -15.58 23.78 -5.96
C ALA A 203 -14.35 24.26 -6.74
N ARG A 204 -14.16 23.78 -7.96
CA ARG A 204 -13.07 24.21 -8.86
C ARG A 204 -13.20 25.69 -9.21
N ALA A 205 -14.39 26.16 -9.57
CA ALA A 205 -14.66 27.56 -9.86
C ALA A 205 -14.34 28.46 -8.66
N LYS A 206 -14.77 28.05 -7.46
CA LYS A 206 -14.49 28.79 -6.21
C LYS A 206 -12.99 28.88 -5.92
N LEU A 207 -12.23 27.79 -6.05
CA LEU A 207 -10.78 27.84 -5.86
C LEU A 207 -10.09 28.67 -6.94
N THR A 208 -10.56 28.61 -8.19
CA THR A 208 -10.02 29.43 -9.28
C THR A 208 -10.22 30.92 -9.00
N GLU A 209 -11.39 31.31 -8.51
CA GLU A 209 -11.67 32.69 -8.12
C GLU A 209 -10.77 33.15 -6.97
N LEU A 210 -10.65 32.33 -5.90
CA LEU A 210 -9.73 32.60 -4.77
C LEU A 210 -8.29 32.79 -5.26
N ARG A 211 -7.82 31.90 -6.14
CA ARG A 211 -6.49 32.01 -6.73
C ARG A 211 -6.29 33.33 -7.46
N GLN A 212 -7.26 33.75 -8.28
CA GLN A 212 -7.18 35.02 -8.99
C GLN A 212 -7.07 36.22 -8.04
N GLN A 213 -7.85 36.22 -6.96
CA GLN A 213 -7.80 37.29 -5.95
C GLN A 213 -6.46 37.29 -5.20
N ILE A 214 -5.92 36.10 -4.87
CA ILE A 214 -4.64 35.95 -4.19
C ILE A 214 -3.48 36.42 -5.08
N ILE A 215 -3.44 35.99 -6.35
CA ILE A 215 -2.38 36.38 -7.29
C ILE A 215 -2.45 37.90 -7.59
N ALA A 216 -3.65 38.46 -7.64
CA ALA A 216 -3.83 39.91 -7.80
C ALA A 216 -3.51 40.72 -6.54
N GLY A 217 -3.09 40.08 -5.44
CA GLY A 217 -2.82 40.75 -4.16
C GLY A 217 -4.04 41.33 -3.44
N LYS A 218 -5.27 40.98 -3.89
CA LYS A 218 -6.53 41.46 -3.31
C LYS A 218 -6.95 40.66 -2.08
N LEU A 219 -6.41 39.46 -1.91
CA LEU A 219 -6.72 38.54 -0.80
C LEU A 219 -5.43 37.88 -0.33
N ASP A 220 -5.18 37.89 0.96
CA ASP A 220 -4.06 37.14 1.53
C ASP A 220 -4.38 35.63 1.55
N PHE A 221 -3.37 34.80 1.27
CA PHE A 221 -3.54 33.34 1.20
C PHE A 221 -3.95 32.75 2.55
N ALA A 222 -3.33 33.20 3.66
CA ALA A 222 -3.64 32.68 4.98
C ALA A 222 -5.06 33.07 5.41
N GLU A 223 -5.51 34.28 5.10
CA GLU A 223 -6.89 34.70 5.38
C GLU A 223 -7.89 33.92 4.51
N ALA A 224 -7.58 33.65 3.24
CA ALA A 224 -8.38 32.79 2.38
C ALA A 224 -8.47 31.35 2.96
N ALA A 225 -7.35 30.81 3.44
CA ALA A 225 -7.30 29.48 4.06
C ALA A 225 -8.15 29.42 5.32
N LYS A 226 -8.02 30.39 6.24
CA LYS A 226 -8.83 30.48 7.47
C LYS A 226 -10.32 30.48 7.17
N LYS A 227 -10.72 31.19 6.12
CA LYS A 227 -12.15 31.41 5.79
C LYS A 227 -12.75 30.26 4.96
N HIS A 228 -11.98 29.62 4.11
CA HIS A 228 -12.50 28.73 3.06
C HIS A 228 -11.97 27.31 3.11
N SER A 229 -10.82 27.05 3.75
CA SER A 229 -10.24 25.71 3.80
C SER A 229 -10.99 24.79 4.76
N GLN A 230 -11.19 23.56 4.31
CA GLN A 230 -11.81 22.49 5.13
C GLN A 230 -10.74 21.58 5.77
N CYS A 231 -9.46 22.00 5.77
CA CYS A 231 -8.38 21.30 6.46
C CYS A 231 -8.31 21.73 7.93
N PRO A 232 -7.90 20.81 8.84
CA PRO A 232 -7.56 21.19 10.23
C PRO A 232 -6.45 22.26 10.33
N SER A 233 -5.62 22.44 9.29
CA SER A 233 -4.62 23.52 9.23
C SER A 233 -5.21 24.92 8.94
N ALA A 234 -6.50 25.01 8.60
CA ALA A 234 -7.15 26.28 8.23
C ALA A 234 -6.94 27.42 9.24
N PRO A 235 -7.11 27.21 10.59
CA PRO A 235 -6.88 28.26 11.58
C PRO A 235 -5.45 28.81 11.57
N GLY A 236 -4.47 27.98 11.20
CA GLY A 236 -3.05 28.36 11.01
C GLY A 236 -2.74 28.94 9.62
N GLY A 237 -3.76 29.37 8.84
CA GLY A 237 -3.55 29.89 7.49
C GLY A 237 -3.21 28.81 6.46
N GLY A 238 -3.55 27.55 6.75
CA GLY A 238 -3.30 26.41 5.89
C GLY A 238 -1.88 25.85 5.96
N ASP A 239 -1.01 26.33 6.86
CA ASP A 239 0.38 25.87 6.97
C ASP A 239 0.42 24.38 7.39
N ILE A 240 1.12 23.56 6.59
CA ILE A 240 1.34 22.13 6.83
C ILE A 240 2.81 21.79 7.11
N GLY A 241 3.66 22.82 7.26
CA GLY A 241 5.07 22.64 7.54
C GLY A 241 5.91 22.15 6.34
N TYR A 242 7.11 21.64 6.64
CA TYR A 242 8.00 21.05 5.64
C TYR A 242 7.69 19.59 5.40
N PHE A 243 7.73 19.19 4.14
CA PHE A 243 7.58 17.77 3.74
C PHE A 243 8.51 17.42 2.57
N PRO A 244 8.94 16.16 2.47
CA PRO A 244 9.73 15.65 1.36
C PRO A 244 8.84 15.41 0.13
N ARG A 245 9.47 15.13 -1.02
CA ARG A 245 8.77 14.90 -2.29
C ARG A 245 7.85 13.66 -2.29
N LYS A 246 8.08 12.66 -1.45
CA LYS A 246 7.33 11.41 -1.43
C LYS A 246 6.82 11.05 -0.02
N TRP A 247 5.71 10.33 0.02
CA TRP A 247 5.09 9.59 1.14
C TRP A 247 4.51 10.38 2.32
N VAL A 248 4.57 11.68 2.32
CA VAL A 248 3.99 12.48 3.42
C VAL A 248 2.67 13.11 3.02
N VAL A 249 2.54 13.49 1.76
CA VAL A 249 1.32 14.05 1.18
C VAL A 249 0.96 13.29 -0.09
N ASP A 250 -0.27 13.49 -0.57
CA ASP A 250 -0.72 12.92 -1.85
C ASP A 250 0.23 13.26 -3.01
N GLU A 251 0.39 12.32 -3.97
CA GLU A 251 1.36 12.46 -5.07
C GLU A 251 1.04 13.64 -5.99
N ALA A 252 -0.23 13.89 -6.30
CA ALA A 252 -0.61 15.04 -7.13
C ALA A 252 -0.32 16.36 -6.39
N PHE A 253 -0.56 16.39 -5.09
CA PHE A 253 -0.21 17.51 -4.22
C PHE A 253 1.30 17.75 -4.18
N ALA A 254 2.08 16.70 -3.90
CA ALA A 254 3.54 16.78 -3.83
C ALA A 254 4.14 17.25 -5.16
N LYS A 255 3.70 16.66 -6.27
CA LYS A 255 4.14 17.02 -7.62
C LYS A 255 3.90 18.50 -7.91
N ALA A 256 2.72 19.01 -7.58
CA ALA A 256 2.40 20.43 -7.77
C ALA A 256 3.23 21.34 -6.85
N ALA A 257 3.37 20.98 -5.57
CA ALA A 257 4.15 21.78 -4.62
C ALA A 257 5.64 21.86 -5.03
N PHE A 258 6.24 20.76 -5.45
CA PHE A 258 7.65 20.71 -5.82
C PHE A 258 7.96 21.42 -7.17
N ALA A 259 6.95 21.64 -8.00
CA ALA A 259 7.07 22.42 -9.23
C ALA A 259 7.06 23.93 -8.99
N LEU A 260 6.65 24.40 -7.79
CA LEU A 260 6.53 25.81 -7.44
C LEU A 260 7.80 26.35 -6.80
N LYS A 261 8.05 27.64 -7.01
CA LYS A 261 9.05 28.43 -6.27
C LYS A 261 8.40 29.00 -5.00
N PRO A 262 9.22 29.34 -3.97
CA PRO A 262 8.74 30.09 -2.82
C PRO A 262 7.98 31.36 -3.23
N GLY A 263 6.78 31.54 -2.68
CA GLY A 263 5.86 32.63 -3.00
C GLY A 263 4.80 32.30 -4.06
N GLU A 264 5.00 31.27 -4.89
CA GLU A 264 4.07 30.89 -5.95
C GLU A 264 2.86 30.12 -5.42
N VAL A 265 1.74 30.24 -6.15
CA VAL A 265 0.47 29.55 -5.89
C VAL A 265 0.12 28.65 -7.07
N SER A 266 -0.19 27.38 -6.81
CA SER A 266 -0.55 26.38 -7.82
C SER A 266 -1.82 26.74 -8.58
N ASP A 267 -2.04 26.09 -9.71
CA ASP A 267 -3.38 25.88 -10.25
C ASP A 267 -4.19 24.99 -9.29
N VAL A 268 -5.48 24.79 -9.59
CA VAL A 268 -6.32 23.89 -8.77
C VAL A 268 -5.88 22.45 -8.99
N VAL A 269 -5.37 21.84 -7.93
CA VAL A 269 -4.85 20.46 -7.89
C VAL A 269 -5.91 19.53 -7.32
N GLN A 270 -6.15 18.40 -7.98
CA GLN A 270 -7.05 17.37 -7.49
C GLN A 270 -6.24 16.25 -6.82
N SER A 271 -6.67 15.83 -5.64
CA SER A 271 -6.15 14.68 -4.90
C SER A 271 -7.30 13.79 -4.44
N ASP A 272 -6.99 12.69 -3.78
CA ASP A 272 -8.00 11.82 -3.15
C ASP A 272 -8.77 12.52 -2.01
N PHE A 273 -8.23 13.61 -1.47
CA PHE A 273 -8.84 14.40 -0.38
C PHE A 273 -9.72 15.55 -0.88
N GLY A 274 -9.73 15.83 -2.19
CA GLY A 274 -10.48 16.91 -2.80
C GLY A 274 -9.66 17.82 -3.70
N LEU A 275 -10.11 19.08 -3.81
CA LEU A 275 -9.48 20.10 -4.65
C LEU A 275 -8.67 21.07 -3.79
N HIS A 276 -7.45 21.38 -4.22
CA HIS A 276 -6.49 22.18 -3.47
C HIS A 276 -5.99 23.40 -4.24
N LEU A 277 -5.73 24.49 -3.52
CA LEU A 277 -4.72 25.50 -3.88
C LEU A 277 -3.54 25.33 -2.95
N ILE A 278 -2.32 25.39 -3.48
CA ILE A 278 -1.08 25.18 -2.75
C ILE A 278 -0.21 26.42 -2.93
N LYS A 279 0.30 26.98 -1.83
CA LYS A 279 1.32 28.04 -1.83
C LYS A 279 2.57 27.51 -1.19
N VAL A 280 3.67 27.47 -1.93
CA VAL A 280 4.98 27.17 -1.35
C VAL A 280 5.49 28.44 -0.66
N THR A 281 5.88 28.32 0.61
CA THR A 281 6.36 29.45 1.41
C THR A 281 7.87 29.41 1.59
N ASP A 282 8.48 28.22 1.55
CA ASP A 282 9.93 28.05 1.64
C ASP A 282 10.38 26.75 0.98
N ARG A 283 11.66 26.66 0.61
CA ARG A 283 12.29 25.47 0.05
C ARG A 283 13.68 25.30 0.64
N LYS A 284 13.92 24.20 1.35
CA LYS A 284 15.23 23.82 1.85
C LYS A 284 15.95 22.99 0.79
N PRO A 285 17.12 23.40 0.35
CA PRO A 285 17.93 22.59 -0.55
C PRO A 285 18.39 21.32 0.17
N GLY A 286 18.48 20.25 -0.57
CA GLY A 286 19.10 19.01 -0.13
C GLY A 286 20.60 18.99 -0.48
N GLN A 287 21.18 17.80 -0.38
CA GLN A 287 22.54 17.52 -0.85
C GLN A 287 22.45 16.67 -2.11
N ALA A 288 23.18 17.04 -3.16
CA ALA A 288 23.17 16.28 -4.41
C ALA A 288 23.57 14.83 -4.14
N SER A 289 22.66 13.92 -4.45
CA SER A 289 22.88 12.47 -4.37
C SER A 289 23.66 12.00 -5.60
N ASP A 290 24.43 10.94 -5.42
CA ASP A 290 25.19 10.27 -6.48
C ASP A 290 24.49 8.95 -6.80
N LEU A 291 23.85 8.88 -7.97
CA LEU A 291 23.13 7.67 -8.39
C LEU A 291 24.00 6.42 -8.33
N ALA A 292 25.29 6.51 -8.65
CA ALA A 292 26.17 5.35 -8.60
C ALA A 292 26.28 4.73 -7.20
N LYS A 293 26.15 5.57 -6.16
CA LYS A 293 26.23 5.12 -4.76
C LYS A 293 24.91 4.62 -4.19
N ILE A 294 23.78 5.08 -4.74
CA ILE A 294 22.44 4.79 -4.21
C ILE A 294 21.58 4.01 -5.21
N LYS A 295 22.19 3.47 -6.29
CA LYS A 295 21.45 2.82 -7.39
C LYS A 295 20.54 1.69 -6.92
N GLU A 296 20.99 0.90 -5.95
CA GLU A 296 20.19 -0.20 -5.41
C GLU A 296 19.00 0.31 -4.57
N ASP A 297 19.21 1.37 -3.78
CA ASP A 297 18.11 2.01 -3.04
C ASP A 297 17.07 2.58 -4.02
N VAL A 298 17.52 3.25 -5.09
CA VAL A 298 16.64 3.77 -6.15
C VAL A 298 15.89 2.63 -6.85
N ARG A 299 16.58 1.50 -7.10
CA ARG A 299 15.96 0.30 -7.69
C ARG A 299 14.86 -0.26 -6.79
N GLU A 300 15.09 -0.32 -5.48
CA GLU A 300 14.09 -0.79 -4.52
C GLU A 300 12.81 0.07 -4.59
N PHE A 301 12.95 1.40 -4.56
CA PHE A 301 11.82 2.30 -4.70
C PHE A 301 11.11 2.20 -6.06
N CYS A 302 11.88 2.10 -7.13
CA CYS A 302 11.32 1.88 -8.48
C CYS A 302 10.55 0.56 -8.57
N THR A 303 11.08 -0.49 -7.95
CA THR A 303 10.45 -1.83 -7.90
C THR A 303 9.14 -1.78 -7.14
N GLU A 304 9.07 -1.04 -6.02
CA GLU A 304 7.84 -0.85 -5.27
C GLU A 304 6.79 -0.05 -6.06
N GLU A 305 7.20 0.98 -6.80
CA GLU A 305 6.29 1.73 -7.68
C GLU A 305 5.72 0.83 -8.80
N VAL A 306 6.55 -0.04 -9.38
CA VAL A 306 6.10 -1.04 -10.37
C VAL A 306 5.09 -1.99 -9.72
N ARG A 307 5.34 -2.45 -8.49
CA ARG A 307 4.42 -3.34 -7.77
C ARG A 307 3.06 -2.68 -7.55
N GLN A 308 3.05 -1.42 -7.09
CA GLN A 308 1.82 -0.66 -6.87
C GLN A 308 1.05 -0.41 -8.18
N SER A 309 1.77 -0.10 -9.26
CA SER A 309 1.16 0.09 -10.58
C SER A 309 0.52 -1.20 -11.11
N LEU A 310 1.18 -2.34 -10.93
CA LEU A 310 0.63 -3.65 -11.28
C LEU A 310 -0.62 -3.97 -10.46
N LEU A 311 -0.59 -3.74 -9.15
CA LEU A 311 -1.75 -3.95 -8.28
C LEU A 311 -2.94 -3.09 -8.71
N ALA A 312 -2.69 -1.81 -8.99
CA ALA A 312 -3.72 -0.89 -9.46
C ALA A 312 -4.36 -1.37 -10.78
N GLN A 313 -3.55 -1.91 -11.70
CA GLN A 313 -4.05 -2.49 -12.94
C GLN A 313 -4.84 -3.77 -12.69
N MET A 314 -4.28 -4.71 -11.93
CA MET A 314 -4.98 -5.96 -11.61
C MET A 314 -6.31 -5.75 -10.91
N ARG A 315 -6.41 -4.75 -10.01
CA ARG A 315 -7.68 -4.41 -9.34
C ARG A 315 -8.75 -3.94 -10.33
N LYS A 316 -8.37 -3.24 -11.41
CA LYS A 316 -9.32 -2.81 -12.44
C LYS A 316 -9.85 -3.96 -13.29
N ASP A 317 -9.00 -4.96 -13.53
CA ASP A 317 -9.29 -6.07 -14.43
C ASP A 317 -9.90 -7.27 -13.69
N ALA A 318 -9.74 -7.34 -12.37
CA ALA A 318 -10.18 -8.47 -11.55
C ALA A 318 -11.68 -8.47 -11.28
N LYS A 319 -12.25 -9.66 -11.24
CA LYS A 319 -13.59 -9.89 -10.69
C LYS A 319 -13.47 -10.08 -9.18
N ILE A 320 -13.90 -9.07 -8.42
CA ILE A 320 -13.83 -9.07 -6.95
C ILE A 320 -15.25 -8.97 -6.38
N GLU A 321 -15.63 -9.97 -5.58
CA GLU A 321 -16.91 -10.01 -4.85
C GLU A 321 -16.60 -9.95 -3.36
N VAL A 322 -17.00 -8.86 -2.68
CA VAL A 322 -16.80 -8.66 -1.23
C VAL A 322 -18.07 -9.05 -0.48
N ASN A 323 -17.94 -9.87 0.56
CA ASN A 323 -19.05 -10.39 1.36
C ASN A 323 -19.00 -9.95 2.84
N LEU A 324 -18.26 -8.88 3.16
CA LEU A 324 -18.32 -8.30 4.50
C LEU A 324 -19.67 -7.59 4.74
N PRO A 325 -20.17 -7.63 5.99
CA PRO A 325 -21.40 -6.94 6.36
C PRO A 325 -21.28 -5.41 6.31
#